data_33f056937eeadd8023978376c19503e6
#
_entry.id   33f056937eeadd8023978376c19503e6
#
_cell.length_a   1.000
_cell.length_b   1.000
_cell.length_c   1.000
_cell.angle_alpha   90.00
_cell.angle_beta   90.00
_cell.angle_gamma   90.00
#
_symmetry.space_group_name_H-M   'P 1'
#
loop_
_entity.id
_entity.type
_entity.pdbx_description
1 polymer ?
#
loop_
_entity_poly.entity_id
_entity_poly.type
_entity_poly.pdbx_seq_one_letter_code
_entity_poly.pdbx_strand_id
1 'polypeptide(L)'
;VFQGSAPINSWYTLAYGSFPITAVEALEYSSNTYMVQTALGIMGQTYQPNMTVATGQLEAAMGKLRSTFGEYGLGASTGIDLPDESTGFTPKEFDLANYINNAFGQFDNYTPMQLAQYVATIANNGVRLAPHIVEGVYENNEQGGLGNLLQETTSKEMNKINISESDMSILQQGF
;
A
#
# COMPACT_ATOMS: atom_id res chain seq x y z
N VAL A 1 19.90 11.90 -6.98
CA VAL A 1 20.02 12.05 -8.44
C VAL A 1 20.71 10.83 -9.00
N PHE A 2 20.14 10.18 -9.99
CA PHE A 2 20.76 9.13 -10.77
C PHE A 2 21.43 9.73 -12.01
N GLN A 3 22.32 9.01 -12.64
CA GLN A 3 22.95 9.48 -13.86
C GLN A 3 21.89 9.75 -14.95
N GLY A 4 21.85 10.98 -15.46
CA GLY A 4 20.90 11.39 -16.51
C GLY A 4 19.45 11.60 -16.07
N SER A 5 19.14 11.56 -14.76
CA SER A 5 17.80 11.81 -14.24
C SER A 5 17.66 13.20 -13.59
N ALA A 6 16.42 13.69 -13.55
CA ALA A 6 16.06 14.79 -12.68
C ALA A 6 16.17 14.38 -11.19
N PRO A 7 16.41 15.33 -10.26
CA PRO A 7 16.39 15.05 -8.83
C PRO A 7 15.02 14.57 -8.37
N ILE A 8 14.98 13.52 -7.55
CA ILE A 8 13.80 13.16 -6.77
C ILE A 8 14.00 13.77 -5.38
N ASN A 9 13.10 14.62 -4.96
CA ASN A 9 13.16 15.31 -3.69
C ASN A 9 11.94 14.94 -2.83
N SER A 10 12.12 14.92 -1.52
CA SER A 10 11.03 15.00 -0.56
C SER A 10 10.63 16.47 -0.40
N TRP A 11 9.39 16.74 -0.02
CA TRP A 11 8.85 18.10 0.09
C TRP A 11 9.69 18.99 1.03
N TYR A 12 10.24 18.42 2.09
CA TYR A 12 11.07 19.13 3.08
C TYR A 12 12.50 19.42 2.60
N THR A 13 13.01 18.68 1.59
CA THR A 13 14.41 18.76 1.15
C THR A 13 14.79 20.17 0.67
N LEU A 14 13.87 20.88 0.02
CA LEU A 14 14.10 22.24 -0.47
C LEU A 14 14.16 23.27 0.68
N ALA A 15 13.42 23.04 1.77
CA ALA A 15 13.34 23.96 2.89
C ALA A 15 14.44 23.72 3.94
N TYR A 16 14.76 22.47 4.22
CA TYR A 16 15.60 22.07 5.35
C TYR A 16 16.85 21.28 4.96
N GLY A 17 17.06 21.01 3.66
CA GLY A 17 18.16 20.18 3.18
C GLY A 17 17.94 18.68 3.42
N SER A 18 19.02 17.90 3.29
CA SER A 18 19.02 16.46 3.51
C SER A 18 19.55 16.13 4.89
N PHE A 19 18.84 15.30 5.64
CA PHE A 19 19.23 14.80 6.96
C PHE A 19 18.82 13.33 7.12
N PRO A 20 19.47 12.57 8.01
CA PRO A 20 19.10 11.20 8.31
C PRO A 20 17.72 11.15 8.99
N ILE A 21 16.89 10.19 8.59
CA ILE A 21 15.58 9.92 9.20
C ILE A 21 15.42 8.43 9.44
N THR A 22 14.62 8.07 10.43
CA THR A 22 14.20 6.70 10.74
C THR A 22 13.09 6.25 9.78
N ALA A 23 12.74 4.98 9.82
CA ALA A 23 11.61 4.44 9.06
C ALA A 23 10.27 5.06 9.50
N VAL A 24 10.09 5.31 10.80
CA VAL A 24 8.90 6.00 11.35
C VAL A 24 8.80 7.41 10.77
N GLU A 25 9.87 8.20 10.89
CA GLU A 25 9.91 9.57 10.35
C GLU A 25 9.76 9.60 8.82
N ALA A 26 10.23 8.56 8.11
CA ALA A 26 10.07 8.47 6.67
C ALA A 26 8.59 8.32 6.25
N LEU A 27 7.79 7.61 7.04
CA LEU A 27 6.34 7.50 6.87
C LEU A 27 5.64 8.79 7.29
N GLU A 28 5.93 9.29 8.50
CA GLU A 28 5.35 10.52 9.05
C GLU A 28 5.57 11.73 8.12
N TYR A 29 6.79 11.87 7.58
CA TYR A 29 7.13 12.99 6.68
C TYR A 29 6.85 12.70 5.21
N SER A 30 6.29 11.54 4.87
CA SER A 30 6.07 11.14 3.48
C SER A 30 7.32 11.30 2.61
N SER A 31 8.41 10.64 2.99
CA SER A 31 9.73 10.81 2.40
C SER A 31 9.90 10.05 1.09
N ASN A 32 9.77 10.71 -0.05
CA ASN A 32 10.05 10.11 -1.36
C ASN A 32 11.48 9.55 -1.45
N THR A 33 12.46 10.29 -0.94
CA THR A 33 13.88 9.89 -1.02
C THR A 33 14.19 8.64 -0.22
N TYR A 34 13.51 8.43 0.91
CA TYR A 34 13.63 7.19 1.69
C TYR A 34 13.02 6.01 0.91
N MET A 35 11.82 6.17 0.34
CA MET A 35 11.15 5.13 -0.43
C MET A 35 11.95 4.73 -1.68
N VAL A 36 12.59 5.69 -2.35
CA VAL A 36 13.51 5.42 -3.47
C VAL A 36 14.69 4.56 -3.03
N GLN A 37 15.30 4.83 -1.88
CA GLN A 37 16.40 4.02 -1.36
C GLN A 37 15.92 2.60 -0.97
N THR A 38 14.72 2.48 -0.42
CA THR A 38 14.08 1.18 -0.16
C THR A 38 13.86 0.40 -1.46
N ALA A 39 13.37 1.05 -2.52
CA ALA A 39 13.21 0.44 -3.84
C ALA A 39 14.55 -0.07 -4.41
N LEU A 40 15.62 0.71 -4.31
CA LEU A 40 16.97 0.26 -4.69
C LEU A 40 17.41 -0.96 -3.87
N GLY A 41 17.14 -0.96 -2.56
CA GLY A 41 17.43 -2.10 -1.68
C GLY A 41 16.70 -3.38 -2.11
N ILE A 42 15.44 -3.28 -2.58
CA ILE A 42 14.69 -4.41 -3.14
C ILE A 42 15.38 -4.96 -4.40
N MET A 43 16.00 -4.08 -5.21
CA MET A 43 16.84 -4.47 -6.36
C MET A 43 18.24 -4.97 -5.99
N GLY A 44 18.58 -5.03 -4.70
CA GLY A 44 19.92 -5.41 -4.22
C GLY A 44 20.99 -4.34 -4.42
N GLN A 45 20.59 -3.06 -4.54
CA GLN A 45 21.48 -1.94 -4.79
C GLN A 45 21.43 -0.92 -3.65
N THR A 46 22.57 -0.30 -3.36
CA THR A 46 22.67 0.79 -2.39
C THR A 46 22.89 2.10 -3.13
N TYR A 47 22.14 3.13 -2.75
CA TYR A 47 22.23 4.45 -3.38
C TYR A 47 23.64 5.04 -3.26
N GLN A 48 24.16 5.51 -4.38
CA GLN A 48 25.33 6.36 -4.47
C GLN A 48 25.00 7.60 -5.33
N PRO A 49 25.51 8.77 -4.99
CA PRO A 49 25.30 9.96 -5.79
C PRO A 49 25.71 9.74 -7.26
N ASN A 50 24.83 10.11 -8.18
CA ASN A 50 25.04 10.01 -9.64
C ASN A 50 25.31 8.59 -10.16
N MET A 51 24.82 7.55 -9.43
CA MET A 51 24.98 6.16 -9.88
C MET A 51 24.13 5.87 -11.13
N THR A 52 24.60 4.90 -11.92
CA THR A 52 23.77 4.21 -12.90
C THR A 52 23.09 3.03 -12.21
N VAL A 53 21.75 2.96 -12.29
CA VAL A 53 20.99 1.85 -11.68
C VAL A 53 21.01 0.65 -12.63
N ALA A 54 21.46 -0.50 -12.13
CA ALA A 54 21.42 -1.74 -12.89
C ALA A 54 19.98 -2.29 -12.94
N THR A 55 19.46 -2.58 -14.14
CA THR A 55 18.06 -2.97 -14.35
C THR A 55 17.81 -4.48 -14.41
N GLY A 56 18.84 -5.31 -14.24
CA GLY A 56 18.72 -6.77 -14.35
C GLY A 56 17.73 -7.43 -13.37
N GLN A 57 17.36 -6.74 -12.28
CA GLN A 57 16.39 -7.21 -11.27
C GLN A 57 15.08 -6.43 -11.30
N LEU A 58 14.86 -5.58 -12.30
CA LEU A 58 13.73 -4.64 -12.34
C LEU A 58 12.37 -5.35 -12.28
N GLU A 59 12.16 -6.37 -13.12
CA GLU A 59 10.90 -7.12 -13.14
C GLU A 59 10.64 -7.87 -11.83
N ALA A 60 11.67 -8.53 -11.29
CA ALA A 60 11.57 -9.25 -10.02
C ALA A 60 11.27 -8.29 -8.87
N ALA A 61 11.89 -7.12 -8.85
CA ALA A 61 11.69 -6.09 -7.85
C ALA A 61 10.28 -5.47 -7.92
N MET A 62 9.78 -5.16 -9.12
CA MET A 62 8.40 -4.68 -9.32
C MET A 62 7.39 -5.76 -8.90
N GLY A 63 7.64 -7.02 -9.26
CA GLY A 63 6.80 -8.14 -8.85
C GLY A 63 6.74 -8.29 -7.33
N LYS A 64 7.89 -8.18 -6.64
CA LYS A 64 7.95 -8.22 -5.18
C LYS A 64 7.21 -7.05 -4.54
N LEU A 65 7.39 -5.82 -5.04
CA LEU A 65 6.71 -4.63 -4.56
C LEU A 65 5.19 -4.77 -4.68
N ARG A 66 4.69 -5.15 -5.86
CA ARG A 66 3.25 -5.35 -6.11
C ARG A 66 2.66 -6.52 -5.34
N SER A 67 3.41 -7.61 -5.18
CA SER A 67 2.98 -8.75 -4.35
C SER A 67 2.77 -8.31 -2.89
N THR A 68 3.73 -7.56 -2.34
CA THR A 68 3.61 -7.00 -0.99
C THR A 68 2.41 -6.05 -0.88
N PHE A 69 2.23 -5.15 -1.84
CA PHE A 69 1.06 -4.27 -1.89
C PHE A 69 -0.26 -5.05 -1.93
N GLY A 70 -0.32 -6.14 -2.70
CA GLY A 70 -1.48 -7.02 -2.80
C GLY A 70 -1.83 -7.71 -1.47
N GLU A 71 -0.85 -8.05 -0.64
CA GLU A 71 -1.09 -8.60 0.69
C GLU A 71 -1.86 -7.60 1.58
N TYR A 72 -1.63 -6.30 1.40
CA TYR A 72 -2.36 -5.22 2.08
C TYR A 72 -3.66 -4.82 1.38
N GLY A 73 -4.01 -5.41 0.23
CA GLY A 73 -5.23 -5.14 -0.53
C GLY A 73 -5.07 -4.19 -1.71
N LEU A 74 -3.88 -3.63 -1.95
CA LEU A 74 -3.62 -2.72 -3.07
C LEU A 74 -3.44 -3.50 -4.37
N GLY A 75 -4.25 -3.19 -5.40
CA GLY A 75 -4.23 -3.93 -6.68
C GLY A 75 -4.86 -5.32 -6.62
N ALA A 76 -5.54 -5.67 -5.53
CA ALA A 76 -6.24 -6.93 -5.31
C ALA A 76 -7.73 -6.67 -5.00
N SER A 77 -8.57 -7.71 -5.09
CA SER A 77 -9.96 -7.61 -4.62
C SER A 77 -9.98 -7.36 -3.12
N THR A 78 -10.83 -6.43 -2.68
CA THR A 78 -11.08 -6.17 -1.26
C THR A 78 -12.03 -7.19 -0.65
N GLY A 79 -12.78 -7.90 -1.51
CA GLY A 79 -13.80 -8.86 -1.09
C GLY A 79 -15.07 -8.21 -0.54
N ILE A 80 -15.30 -6.93 -0.86
CA ILE A 80 -16.55 -6.23 -0.49
C ILE A 80 -17.77 -6.96 -1.06
N ASP A 81 -18.87 -6.92 -0.35
CA ASP A 81 -20.15 -7.56 -0.69
C ASP A 81 -20.94 -6.82 -1.79
N LEU A 82 -20.23 -6.22 -2.75
CA LEU A 82 -20.81 -5.56 -3.92
C LEU A 82 -20.40 -6.28 -5.22
N PRO A 83 -21.27 -6.30 -6.24
CA PRO A 83 -20.89 -6.77 -7.57
C PRO A 83 -19.89 -5.84 -8.25
N ASP A 84 -19.13 -6.38 -9.22
CA ASP A 84 -18.31 -5.62 -10.16
C ASP A 84 -17.24 -4.74 -9.50
N GLU A 85 -16.55 -5.27 -8.48
CA GLU A 85 -15.45 -4.57 -7.81
C GLU A 85 -14.28 -4.30 -8.77
N SER A 86 -13.81 -3.04 -8.80
CA SER A 86 -12.58 -2.67 -9.50
C SER A 86 -11.35 -2.93 -8.62
N THR A 87 -10.34 -3.57 -9.20
CA THR A 87 -9.04 -3.81 -8.54
C THR A 87 -8.00 -2.70 -8.79
N GLY A 88 -8.44 -1.54 -9.28
CA GLY A 88 -7.54 -0.46 -9.66
C GLY A 88 -6.92 -0.68 -11.05
N PHE A 89 -5.83 0.02 -11.32
CA PHE A 89 -5.10 -0.09 -12.58
C PHE A 89 -3.60 -0.21 -12.34
N THR A 90 -3.02 -1.35 -12.70
CA THR A 90 -1.59 -1.65 -12.61
C THR A 90 -1.04 -1.89 -14.03
N PRO A 91 -0.33 -0.92 -14.63
CA PRO A 91 0.22 -1.08 -15.98
C PRO A 91 1.15 -2.28 -16.09
N LYS A 92 1.02 -3.06 -17.18
CA LYS A 92 1.90 -4.21 -17.43
C LYS A 92 3.28 -3.76 -17.88
N GLU A 93 3.32 -2.76 -18.76
CA GLU A 93 4.56 -2.17 -19.27
C GLU A 93 5.07 -1.11 -18.27
N PHE A 94 6.33 -1.20 -17.92
CA PHE A 94 7.00 -0.25 -17.02
C PHE A 94 8.51 -0.21 -17.27
N ASP A 95 9.11 0.87 -16.88
CA ASP A 95 10.55 1.08 -16.90
C ASP A 95 11.11 1.35 -15.49
N LEU A 96 12.38 1.67 -15.38
CA LEU A 96 13.02 2.00 -14.11
C LEU A 96 12.38 3.23 -13.44
N ALA A 97 11.99 4.25 -14.21
CA ALA A 97 11.38 5.45 -13.66
C ALA A 97 10.00 5.12 -13.07
N ASN A 98 9.22 4.28 -13.75
CA ASN A 98 7.92 3.80 -13.26
C ASN A 98 8.07 2.99 -11.97
N TYR A 99 9.06 2.09 -11.88
CA TYR A 99 9.35 1.32 -10.68
C TYR A 99 9.70 2.22 -9.49
N ILE A 100 10.61 3.17 -9.70
CA ILE A 100 11.03 4.13 -8.66
C ILE A 100 9.83 4.99 -8.21
N ASN A 101 9.02 5.48 -9.15
CA ASN A 101 7.83 6.27 -8.85
C ASN A 101 6.77 5.44 -8.11
N ASN A 102 6.65 4.15 -8.42
CA ASN A 102 5.70 3.26 -7.73
C ASN A 102 6.04 3.08 -6.24
N ALA A 103 7.32 3.17 -5.87
CA ALA A 103 7.75 3.04 -4.49
C ALA A 103 7.21 4.14 -3.54
N PHE A 104 6.82 5.28 -4.07
CA PHE A 104 6.15 6.37 -3.33
C PHE A 104 4.77 6.73 -3.89
N GLY A 105 4.11 5.76 -4.58
CA GLY A 105 2.69 5.85 -4.93
C GLY A 105 2.37 6.67 -6.19
N GLN A 106 3.32 6.87 -7.11
CA GLN A 106 3.10 7.69 -8.32
C GLN A 106 3.08 6.88 -9.63
N PHE A 107 2.64 5.63 -9.62
CA PHE A 107 2.54 4.84 -10.85
C PHE A 107 1.29 3.96 -10.89
N ASP A 108 1.16 2.95 -10.03
CA ASP A 108 -0.06 2.14 -9.94
C ASP A 108 -1.22 2.96 -9.35
N ASN A 109 -2.45 2.68 -9.78
CA ASN A 109 -3.64 3.38 -9.31
C ASN A 109 -4.56 2.43 -8.55
N TYR A 110 -4.95 2.81 -7.35
CA TYR A 110 -5.78 2.03 -6.46
C TYR A 110 -7.11 2.71 -6.19
N THR A 111 -8.14 1.90 -5.88
CA THR A 111 -9.45 2.44 -5.53
C THR A 111 -9.45 3.00 -4.10
N PRO A 112 -10.34 3.96 -3.77
CA PRO A 112 -10.49 4.42 -2.39
C PRO A 112 -10.79 3.29 -1.40
N MET A 113 -11.53 2.24 -1.82
CA MET A 113 -11.81 1.08 -0.97
C MET A 113 -10.55 0.27 -0.68
N GLN A 114 -9.68 0.08 -1.66
CA GLN A 114 -8.38 -0.56 -1.45
C GLN A 114 -7.49 0.23 -0.49
N LEU A 115 -7.45 1.56 -0.63
CA LEU A 115 -6.71 2.43 0.28
C LEU A 115 -7.27 2.35 1.72
N ALA A 116 -8.59 2.34 1.88
CA ALA A 116 -9.24 2.18 3.18
C ALA A 116 -8.90 0.81 3.81
N GLN A 117 -8.97 -0.27 3.02
CA GLN A 117 -8.61 -1.62 3.49
C GLN A 117 -7.13 -1.72 3.86
N TYR A 118 -6.23 -1.11 3.09
CA TYR A 118 -4.80 -1.03 3.37
C TYR A 118 -4.53 -0.41 4.75
N VAL A 119 -5.08 0.76 5.02
CA VAL A 119 -4.92 1.44 6.32
C VAL A 119 -5.56 0.63 7.45
N ALA A 120 -6.76 0.08 7.24
CA ALA A 120 -7.43 -0.78 8.20
C ALA A 120 -6.61 -2.05 8.52
N THR A 121 -5.92 -2.62 7.53
CA THR A 121 -5.04 -3.80 7.72
C THR A 121 -3.86 -3.47 8.64
N ILE A 122 -3.24 -2.30 8.47
CA ILE A 122 -2.15 -1.83 9.36
C ILE A 122 -2.69 -1.61 10.78
N ALA A 123 -3.82 -0.91 10.93
CA ALA A 123 -4.46 -0.64 12.22
C ALA A 123 -4.88 -1.94 12.94
N ASN A 124 -5.24 -2.98 12.19
CA ASN A 124 -5.65 -4.30 12.67
C ASN A 124 -4.48 -5.30 12.78
N ASN A 125 -3.28 -4.84 13.07
CA ASN A 125 -2.09 -5.67 13.26
C ASN A 125 -1.82 -6.66 12.12
N GLY A 126 -2.07 -6.24 10.87
CA GLY A 126 -1.82 -7.02 9.67
C GLY A 126 -2.91 -8.04 9.31
N VAL A 127 -4.02 -8.06 10.03
CA VAL A 127 -5.18 -8.89 9.65
C VAL A 127 -6.04 -8.12 8.67
N ARG A 128 -6.08 -8.56 7.41
CA ARG A 128 -6.89 -7.97 6.35
C ARG A 128 -8.28 -8.58 6.35
N LEU A 129 -9.29 -7.73 6.56
CA LEU A 129 -10.70 -8.11 6.56
C LEU A 129 -11.38 -7.65 5.28
N ALA A 130 -12.34 -8.44 4.78
CA ALA A 130 -13.24 -7.99 3.73
C ALA A 130 -14.18 -6.90 4.27
N PRO A 131 -14.27 -5.72 3.64
CA PRO A 131 -15.29 -4.75 3.99
C PRO A 131 -16.67 -5.27 3.60
N HIS A 132 -17.70 -4.85 4.32
CA HIS A 132 -19.10 -5.16 4.01
C HIS A 132 -19.99 -3.95 4.23
N ILE A 133 -21.06 -3.86 3.45
CA ILE A 133 -22.08 -2.81 3.53
C ILE A 133 -23.33 -3.36 4.23
N VAL A 134 -23.63 -4.64 4.02
CA VAL A 134 -24.77 -5.29 4.65
C VAL A 134 -24.39 -5.74 6.05
N GLU A 135 -24.99 -5.17 7.08
CA GLU A 135 -24.82 -5.57 8.47
C GLU A 135 -25.69 -6.78 8.83
N GLY A 136 -26.86 -6.87 8.25
CA GLY A 136 -27.79 -7.97 8.49
C GLY A 136 -29.00 -7.95 7.57
N VAL A 137 -29.65 -9.09 7.46
CA VAL A 137 -30.91 -9.28 6.75
C VAL A 137 -32.01 -9.54 7.79
N TYR A 138 -33.10 -8.82 7.68
CA TYR A 138 -34.21 -8.86 8.63
C TYR A 138 -35.51 -9.24 7.95
N GLU A 139 -36.43 -9.82 8.71
CA GLU A 139 -37.81 -10.01 8.24
C GLU A 139 -38.48 -8.67 7.92
N ASN A 140 -39.43 -8.70 6.97
CA ASN A 140 -40.23 -7.54 6.74
C ASN A 140 -41.21 -7.31 7.93
N ASN A 141 -41.21 -6.09 8.45
CA ASN A 141 -42.14 -5.67 9.49
C ASN A 141 -43.20 -4.75 8.88
N GLU A 142 -44.43 -5.25 8.72
CA GLU A 142 -45.55 -4.52 8.15
C GLU A 142 -45.95 -3.23 8.92
N GLN A 143 -45.54 -3.14 10.19
CA GLN A 143 -45.75 -1.97 11.05
C GLN A 143 -44.64 -0.91 10.94
N GLY A 144 -43.60 -1.17 10.11
CA GLY A 144 -42.44 -0.34 9.93
C GLY A 144 -41.28 -0.70 10.89
N GLY A 145 -40.07 -0.44 10.44
CA GLY A 145 -38.85 -0.82 11.18
C GLY A 145 -38.29 -2.21 10.80
N LEU A 146 -37.30 -2.69 11.54
CA LEU A 146 -36.70 -4.00 11.31
C LEU A 146 -37.50 -5.08 12.04
N GLY A 147 -37.76 -6.20 11.36
CA GLY A 147 -38.33 -7.42 11.94
C GLY A 147 -37.26 -8.26 12.65
N ASN A 148 -37.47 -9.57 12.75
CA ASN A 148 -36.47 -10.47 13.33
C ASN A 148 -35.24 -10.56 12.41
N LEU A 149 -34.05 -10.65 13.03
CA LEU A 149 -32.79 -10.89 12.30
C LEU A 149 -32.81 -12.28 11.66
N LEU A 150 -32.70 -12.34 10.34
CA LEU A 150 -32.62 -13.58 9.58
C LEU A 150 -31.18 -14.03 9.36
N GLN A 151 -30.31 -13.06 9.10
CA GLN A 151 -28.89 -13.32 8.82
C GLN A 151 -28.05 -12.14 9.29
N GLU A 152 -27.03 -12.42 10.08
CA GLU A 152 -26.01 -11.45 10.46
C GLU A 152 -24.79 -11.55 9.54
N THR A 153 -24.22 -10.42 9.17
CA THR A 153 -22.95 -10.38 8.48
C THR A 153 -21.82 -10.49 9.50
N THR A 154 -20.92 -11.44 9.29
CA THR A 154 -19.72 -11.61 10.12
C THR A 154 -18.48 -11.15 9.35
N SER A 155 -17.51 -10.60 10.08
CA SER A 155 -16.21 -10.21 9.50
C SER A 155 -15.52 -11.42 8.88
N LYS A 156 -15.05 -11.27 7.64
CA LYS A 156 -14.33 -12.30 6.90
C LYS A 156 -12.86 -11.93 6.80
N GLU A 157 -11.99 -12.74 7.40
CA GLU A 157 -10.55 -12.61 7.21
C GLU A 157 -10.16 -13.03 5.78
N MET A 158 -9.43 -12.15 5.09
CA MET A 158 -8.90 -12.40 3.74
C MET A 158 -7.51 -13.02 3.82
N ASN A 159 -6.63 -12.42 4.61
CA ASN A 159 -5.29 -12.92 4.93
C ASN A 159 -4.72 -12.20 6.15
N LYS A 160 -3.62 -12.75 6.66
CA LYS A 160 -2.80 -12.12 7.69
C LYS A 160 -1.39 -11.87 7.12
N ILE A 161 -0.89 -10.67 7.27
CA ILE A 161 0.45 -10.27 6.82
C ILE A 161 1.49 -10.98 7.68
N ASN A 162 2.48 -11.57 7.02
CA ASN A 162 3.63 -12.18 7.71
C ASN A 162 4.68 -11.10 8.02
N ILE A 163 4.50 -10.39 9.12
CA ILE A 163 5.35 -9.30 9.57
C ILE A 163 5.65 -9.45 11.06
N SER A 164 6.84 -9.02 11.52
CA SER A 164 7.15 -9.02 12.95
C SER A 164 6.34 -7.95 13.70
N GLU A 165 6.12 -8.17 14.99
CA GLU A 165 5.44 -7.16 15.85
C GLU A 165 6.21 -5.84 15.88
N SER A 166 7.55 -5.89 15.88
CA SER A 166 8.39 -4.70 15.83
C SER A 166 8.23 -3.91 14.53
N ASP A 167 8.17 -4.58 13.38
CA ASP A 167 8.01 -3.91 12.08
C ASP A 167 6.57 -3.36 11.93
N MET A 168 5.57 -4.10 12.40
CA MET A 168 4.19 -3.60 12.44
C MET A 168 4.07 -2.36 13.32
N SER A 169 4.75 -2.34 14.47
CA SER A 169 4.81 -1.16 15.34
C SER A 169 5.45 0.05 14.66
N ILE A 170 6.50 -0.15 13.85
CA ILE A 170 7.10 0.93 13.04
C ILE A 170 6.08 1.50 12.04
N LEU A 171 5.34 0.64 11.34
CA LEU A 171 4.28 1.08 10.43
C LEU A 171 3.22 1.90 11.18
N GLN A 172 2.70 1.38 12.28
CA GLN A 172 1.65 2.03 13.07
C GLN A 172 2.08 3.37 13.69
N GLN A 173 3.35 3.52 14.01
CA GLN A 173 3.89 4.78 14.55
C GLN A 173 4.09 5.83 13.46
N GLY A 174 4.35 5.42 12.22
CA GLY A 174 4.59 6.33 11.10
C GLY A 174 3.32 6.79 10.39
N PHE A 175 2.18 6.12 10.64
CA PHE A 175 0.86 6.45 10.10
C PHE A 175 0.09 7.37 11.05
#